data_4e5b4b81b373a36386eed47e4ed35990
#
_entry.id   4e5b4b81b373a36386eed47e4ed35990
#
_cell.length_a   1.000
_cell.length_b   1.000
_cell.length_c   1.000
_cell.angle_alpha   90.00
_cell.angle_beta   90.00
_cell.angle_gamma   90.00
#
_symmetry.space_group_name_H-M   'P 1'
#
loop_
_entity.id
_entity.type
_entity.pdbx_description
1 polymer ?
#
loop_
_entity_poly.entity_id
_entity_poly.type
_entity_poly.pdbx_seq_one_letter_code
_entity_poly.pdbx_strand_id
1 'polypeptide(L)'
;FALGLVTYSNQAKTNILKVPKKIIMKHGAVSYETCLSMVKNLYKISRTNISISITGVAGPNGGTKQKPVGLVFIGVKKGNKTLVKKFLFKNRTRNSIQRSTVYRVLNLILSFAK
;
A
#
# COMPACT_ATOMS: atom_id res chain seq x y z
N PHE A 1 -17.31 3.94 7.44
CA PHE A 1 -16.05 3.26 7.26
C PHE A 1 -15.43 3.53 5.91
N ALA A 2 -14.19 3.37 5.89
CA ALA A 2 -13.26 3.76 4.88
C ALA A 2 -13.47 3.17 3.50
N LEU A 3 -13.22 3.97 2.50
CA LEU A 3 -13.11 3.57 1.12
C LEU A 3 -11.79 2.85 0.89
N GLY A 4 -11.86 1.65 0.34
CA GLY A 4 -10.67 0.94 -0.09
C GLY A 4 -10.46 1.11 -1.58
N LEU A 5 -9.30 1.64 -1.98
CA LEU A 5 -8.90 1.73 -3.37
C LEU A 5 -7.72 0.83 -3.62
N VAL A 6 -7.84 -0.09 -4.59
CA VAL A 6 -6.74 -0.92 -5.04
C VAL A 6 -6.34 -0.45 -6.43
N THR A 7 -5.09 0.01 -6.56
CA THR A 7 -4.57 0.51 -7.84
C THR A 7 -3.53 -0.45 -8.38
N TYR A 8 -3.73 -0.90 -9.61
CA TYR A 8 -2.86 -1.89 -10.24
C TYR A 8 -1.83 -1.27 -11.19
N SER A 9 -2.10 -0.09 -11.72
CA SER A 9 -1.22 0.56 -12.69
C SER A 9 -0.60 1.82 -12.10
N ASN A 10 0.58 2.20 -12.62
CA ASN A 10 1.22 3.46 -12.25
C ASN A 10 0.38 4.67 -12.65
N GLN A 11 -0.32 4.55 -13.79
CA GLN A 11 -1.20 5.61 -14.27
C GLN A 11 -2.37 5.85 -13.30
N ALA A 12 -2.96 4.78 -12.77
CA ALA A 12 -4.03 4.90 -11.78
C ALA A 12 -3.53 5.57 -10.50
N LYS A 13 -2.32 5.20 -10.04
CA LYS A 13 -1.71 5.85 -8.88
C LYS A 13 -1.52 7.35 -9.11
N THR A 14 -1.06 7.73 -10.30
CA THR A 14 -0.82 9.13 -10.65
C THR A 14 -2.13 9.89 -10.85
N ASN A 15 -3.08 9.33 -11.58
CA ASN A 15 -4.30 10.05 -11.97
C ASN A 15 -5.33 10.12 -10.85
N ILE A 16 -5.51 9.05 -10.10
CA ILE A 16 -6.52 8.97 -9.05
C ILE A 16 -5.97 9.44 -7.72
N LEU A 17 -4.84 8.89 -7.31
CA LEU A 17 -4.25 9.17 -6.01
C LEU A 17 -3.21 10.29 -6.05
N LYS A 18 -3.00 10.89 -7.21
CA LYS A 18 -2.10 12.04 -7.39
C LYS A 18 -0.66 11.78 -6.91
N VAL A 19 -0.21 10.54 -7.04
CA VAL A 19 1.20 10.23 -6.73
C VAL A 19 2.07 10.86 -7.81
N PRO A 20 3.05 11.72 -7.45
CA PRO A 20 3.92 12.34 -8.45
C PRO A 20 4.67 11.28 -9.26
N LYS A 21 4.70 11.46 -10.58
CA LYS A 21 5.38 10.53 -11.47
C LYS A 21 6.84 10.32 -11.09
N LYS A 22 7.52 11.37 -10.63
CA LYS A 22 8.94 11.28 -10.26
C LYS A 22 9.16 10.37 -9.04
N ILE A 23 8.19 10.26 -8.13
CA ILE A 23 8.28 9.33 -7.01
C ILE A 23 8.25 7.89 -7.52
N ILE A 24 7.32 7.60 -8.42
CA ILE A 24 7.21 6.26 -9.01
C ILE A 24 8.45 5.95 -9.85
N MET A 25 8.97 6.91 -10.61
CA MET A 25 10.16 6.71 -11.44
C MET A 25 11.41 6.49 -10.60
N LYS A 26 11.55 7.22 -9.50
CA LYS A 26 12.74 7.13 -8.65
C LYS A 26 12.73 5.92 -7.73
N HIS A 27 11.59 5.63 -7.11
CA HIS A 27 11.47 4.60 -6.06
C HIS A 27 10.70 3.37 -6.50
N GLY A 28 9.98 3.44 -7.61
CA GLY A 28 9.14 2.37 -8.10
C GLY A 28 7.73 2.41 -7.49
N ALA A 29 6.84 1.65 -8.12
CA ALA A 29 5.47 1.55 -7.66
C ALA A 29 5.35 0.82 -6.31
N VAL A 30 6.23 -0.15 -6.08
CA VAL A 30 6.28 -0.91 -4.83
C VAL A 30 7.43 -0.34 -4.01
N SER A 31 7.10 0.63 -3.14
CA SER A 31 8.08 1.32 -2.32
C SER A 31 7.42 2.01 -1.15
N TYR A 32 8.20 2.31 -0.13
CA TYR A 32 7.78 3.11 1.01
C TYR A 32 7.24 4.47 0.54
N GLU A 33 7.98 5.13 -0.33
CA GLU A 33 7.66 6.49 -0.80
C GLU A 33 6.35 6.54 -1.57
N THR A 34 6.14 5.58 -2.47
CA THR A 34 4.88 5.51 -3.22
C THR A 34 3.70 5.20 -2.30
N CYS A 35 3.88 4.25 -1.39
CA CYS A 35 2.83 3.89 -0.43
C CYS A 35 2.45 5.06 0.47
N LEU A 36 3.43 5.81 0.95
CA LEU A 36 3.22 7.01 1.77
C LEU A 36 2.43 8.07 1.00
N SER A 37 2.83 8.35 -0.24
CA SER A 37 2.13 9.30 -1.10
C SER A 37 0.69 8.86 -1.34
N MET A 38 0.47 7.57 -1.60
CA MET A 38 -0.86 7.02 -1.81
C MET A 38 -1.78 7.24 -0.60
N VAL A 39 -1.31 6.91 0.59
CA VAL A 39 -2.17 6.98 1.79
C VAL A 39 -2.47 8.43 2.18
N LYS A 40 -1.50 9.32 2.04
CA LYS A 40 -1.72 10.75 2.32
C LYS A 40 -2.74 11.35 1.38
N ASN A 41 -2.63 11.05 0.10
CA ASN A 41 -3.54 11.59 -0.91
C ASN A 41 -4.92 10.95 -0.81
N LEU A 42 -5.00 9.66 -0.56
CA LEU A 42 -6.26 8.98 -0.34
C LEU A 42 -7.01 9.58 0.86
N TYR A 43 -6.29 9.87 1.93
CA TYR A 43 -6.88 10.48 3.12
C TYR A 43 -7.54 11.82 2.81
N LYS A 44 -6.91 12.64 1.98
CA LYS A 44 -7.47 13.92 1.53
C LYS A 44 -8.72 13.74 0.69
N ILE A 45 -8.70 12.78 -0.22
CA ILE A 45 -9.79 12.56 -1.18
C ILE A 45 -11.01 11.94 -0.51
N SER A 46 -10.79 10.93 0.32
CA SER A 46 -11.87 10.10 0.86
C SER A 46 -12.65 10.74 1.99
N ARG A 47 -12.05 11.71 2.68
CA ARG A 47 -12.64 12.37 3.85
C ARG A 47 -13.11 11.38 4.92
N THR A 48 -12.41 10.28 5.05
CA THR A 48 -12.71 9.24 6.04
C THR A 48 -11.84 9.43 7.28
N ASN A 49 -12.23 8.78 8.38
CA ASN A 49 -11.46 8.85 9.62
C ASN A 49 -10.14 8.11 9.52
N ILE A 50 -10.08 7.08 8.69
CA ILE A 50 -8.89 6.27 8.51
C ILE A 50 -8.76 5.88 7.04
N SER A 51 -7.55 5.92 6.52
CA SER A 51 -7.25 5.50 5.14
C SER A 51 -6.14 4.47 5.14
N ILE A 52 -6.22 3.55 4.19
CA ILE A 52 -5.26 2.47 4.01
C ILE A 52 -4.77 2.48 2.57
N SER A 53 -3.46 2.35 2.37
CA SER A 53 -2.90 2.11 1.05
C SER A 53 -2.07 0.84 1.07
N ILE A 54 -2.05 0.14 -0.05
CA ILE A 54 -1.28 -1.09 -0.20
C ILE A 54 -0.60 -1.06 -1.56
N THR A 55 0.69 -1.36 -1.58
CA THR A 55 1.40 -1.62 -2.82
C THR A 55 2.35 -2.79 -2.61
N GLY A 56 2.39 -3.71 -3.57
CA GLY A 56 3.18 -4.92 -3.36
C GLY A 56 3.31 -5.77 -4.60
N VAL A 57 4.10 -6.83 -4.46
CA VAL A 57 4.32 -7.82 -5.50
C VAL A 57 3.65 -9.12 -5.07
N ALA A 58 2.43 -9.32 -5.57
CA ALA A 58 1.63 -10.49 -5.16
C ALA A 58 2.02 -11.77 -5.91
N GLY A 59 2.70 -11.66 -7.04
CA GLY A 59 3.12 -12.78 -7.84
C GLY A 59 2.00 -13.40 -8.66
N PRO A 60 2.28 -14.52 -9.31
CA PRO A 60 3.55 -15.26 -9.27
C PRO A 60 4.69 -14.58 -10.04
N ASN A 61 4.38 -13.66 -10.94
CA ASN A 61 5.37 -12.95 -11.77
C ASN A 61 5.61 -11.53 -11.26
N GLY A 62 6.61 -10.85 -11.82
CA GLY A 62 6.85 -9.44 -11.57
C GLY A 62 7.85 -9.12 -10.47
N GLY A 63 8.32 -10.13 -9.74
CA GLY A 63 9.31 -9.91 -8.71
C GLY A 63 10.72 -9.71 -9.28
N THR A 64 11.51 -8.89 -8.57
CA THR A 64 12.93 -8.71 -8.86
C THR A 64 13.74 -9.06 -7.61
N LYS A 65 15.07 -9.01 -7.74
CA LYS A 65 15.94 -9.27 -6.59
C LYS A 65 15.72 -8.25 -5.47
N GLN A 66 15.58 -6.99 -5.82
CA GLN A 66 15.35 -5.91 -4.85
C GLN A 66 13.91 -5.85 -4.38
N LYS A 67 12.97 -6.25 -5.24
CA LYS A 67 11.53 -6.21 -4.94
C LYS A 67 10.90 -7.57 -5.27
N PRO A 68 11.15 -8.57 -4.41
CA PRO A 68 10.71 -9.93 -4.67
C PRO A 68 9.21 -10.11 -4.49
N VAL A 69 8.70 -11.20 -5.03
CA VAL A 69 7.32 -11.63 -4.76
C VAL A 69 7.14 -11.79 -3.25
N GLY A 70 6.06 -11.23 -2.72
CA GLY A 70 5.79 -11.22 -1.29
C GLY A 70 6.15 -9.91 -0.60
N LEU A 71 6.85 -9.00 -1.29
CA LEU A 71 7.13 -7.67 -0.74
C LEU A 71 5.86 -6.82 -0.80
N VAL A 72 5.45 -6.29 0.35
CA VAL A 72 4.23 -5.49 0.46
C VAL A 72 4.49 -4.31 1.39
N PHE A 73 4.03 -3.13 1.00
CA PHE A 73 3.99 -1.94 1.85
C PHE A 73 2.54 -1.62 2.17
N ILE A 74 2.26 -1.35 3.42
CA ILE A 74 0.93 -0.98 3.89
C ILE A 74 1.02 0.36 4.58
N GLY A 75 0.25 1.34 4.09
CA GLY A 75 0.15 2.66 4.70
C GLY A 75 -1.17 2.83 5.44
N VAL A 76 -1.12 3.47 6.59
CA VAL A 76 -2.30 3.79 7.39
C VAL A 76 -2.20 5.25 7.81
N LYS A 77 -3.30 5.99 7.66
CA LYS A 77 -3.37 7.37 8.12
C LYS A 77 -4.68 7.62 8.86
N LYS A 78 -4.57 8.19 10.05
CA LYS A 78 -5.71 8.64 10.85
C LYS A 78 -5.33 9.96 11.50
N GLY A 79 -6.00 11.04 11.14
CA GLY A 79 -5.66 12.38 11.62
C GLY A 79 -4.24 12.77 11.24
N ASN A 80 -3.45 13.18 12.21
CA ASN A 80 -2.04 13.52 12.00
C ASN A 80 -1.09 12.33 12.06
N LYS A 81 -1.62 11.14 12.34
CA LYS A 81 -0.83 9.93 12.48
C LYS A 81 -0.74 9.20 11.15
N THR A 82 0.47 8.96 10.68
CA THR A 82 0.70 8.22 9.44
C THR A 82 1.79 7.18 9.68
N LEU A 83 1.55 5.98 9.19
CA LEU A 83 2.50 4.88 9.32
C LEU A 83 2.55 4.11 8.01
N VAL A 84 3.76 3.76 7.56
CA VAL A 84 3.95 2.84 6.45
C VAL A 84 4.81 1.69 6.94
N LYS A 85 4.32 0.47 6.79
CA LYS A 85 5.03 -0.74 7.19
C LYS A 85 5.37 -1.59 5.98
N LYS A 86 6.57 -2.16 6.01
CA LYS A 86 7.07 -3.07 5.01
C LYS A 86 6.95 -4.50 5.52
N PHE A 87 6.44 -5.38 4.67
CA PHE A 87 6.35 -6.81 4.96
C PHE A 87 7.00 -7.59 3.82
N LEU A 88 7.61 -8.71 4.17
CA LEU A 88 8.11 -9.66 3.19
C LEU A 88 7.54 -11.02 3.54
N PHE A 89 6.48 -11.40 2.84
CA PHE A 89 5.80 -12.67 3.09
C PHE A 89 6.54 -13.80 2.38
N LYS A 90 6.86 -14.84 3.14
CA LYS A 90 7.66 -15.97 2.67
C LYS A 90 6.87 -16.95 1.84
N ASN A 91 5.58 -17.07 2.08
CA ASN A 91 4.73 -17.95 1.29
C ASN A 91 4.45 -17.27 -0.05
N ARG A 92 4.75 -17.96 -1.15
CA ARG A 92 4.88 -17.36 -2.48
C ARG A 92 3.65 -17.43 -3.35
N THR A 93 2.55 -18.01 -2.88
CA THR A 93 1.34 -18.01 -3.69
C THR A 93 0.63 -16.67 -3.59
N ARG A 94 0.03 -16.24 -4.69
CA ARG A 94 -0.70 -14.97 -4.73
C ARG A 94 -1.81 -14.94 -3.67
N ASN A 95 -2.56 -16.01 -3.53
CA ASN A 95 -3.65 -16.08 -2.56
C ASN A 95 -3.16 -15.95 -1.11
N SER A 96 -2.05 -16.60 -0.77
CA SER A 96 -1.52 -16.52 0.59
C SER A 96 -0.94 -15.15 0.89
N ILE A 97 -0.30 -14.51 -0.09
CA ILE A 97 0.20 -13.14 0.07
C ILE A 97 -0.95 -12.17 0.28
N GLN A 98 -2.04 -12.32 -0.50
CA GLN A 98 -3.23 -11.48 -0.34
C GLN A 98 -3.88 -11.68 1.03
N ARG A 99 -4.02 -12.91 1.50
CA ARG A 99 -4.58 -13.19 2.83
C ARG A 99 -3.71 -12.61 3.94
N SER A 100 -2.39 -12.80 3.85
CA SER A 100 -1.46 -12.25 4.84
C SER A 100 -1.53 -10.73 4.86
N THR A 101 -1.66 -10.09 3.70
CA THR A 101 -1.81 -8.64 3.59
C THR A 101 -3.09 -8.17 4.29
N VAL A 102 -4.22 -8.82 4.03
CA VAL A 102 -5.49 -8.48 4.67
C VAL A 102 -5.39 -8.62 6.19
N TYR A 103 -4.77 -9.67 6.67
CA TYR A 103 -4.58 -9.90 8.11
C TYR A 103 -3.77 -8.76 8.74
N ARG A 104 -2.68 -8.34 8.08
CA ARG A 104 -1.85 -7.24 8.58
C ARG A 104 -2.58 -5.90 8.54
N VAL A 105 -3.39 -5.67 7.50
CA VAL A 105 -4.23 -4.47 7.40
C VAL A 105 -5.20 -4.40 8.58
N LEU A 106 -5.89 -5.49 8.89
CA LEU A 106 -6.83 -5.55 10.00
C LEU A 106 -6.14 -5.26 11.33
N ASN A 107 -4.96 -5.82 11.56
CA ASN A 107 -4.20 -5.54 12.77
C ASN A 107 -3.79 -4.08 12.89
N LEU A 108 -3.39 -3.45 11.78
CA LEU A 108 -3.03 -2.04 11.76
C LEU A 108 -4.24 -1.15 12.04
N ILE A 109 -5.40 -1.46 11.45
CA ILE A 109 -6.64 -0.73 11.71
C ILE A 109 -6.97 -0.78 13.20
N LEU A 110 -6.91 -1.97 13.80
CA LEU A 110 -7.20 -2.14 15.21
C LEU A 110 -6.25 -1.34 16.09
N SER A 111 -4.96 -1.31 15.74
CA SER A 111 -3.98 -0.54 16.52
C SER A 111 -4.22 0.97 16.43
N PHE A 112 -4.68 1.46 15.28
CA PHE A 112 -4.97 2.88 15.07
C PHE A 112 -6.31 3.30 15.66
N ALA A 113 -7.24 2.37 15.84
CA ALA A 113 -8.56 2.67 16.38
C ALA A 113 -8.55 2.90 17.90
N LYS A 114 -7.50 2.48 18.58
CA LYS A 114 -7.38 2.63 20.04
C LYS A 114 -7.06 4.05 20.46
#